data_e0cc198d683a3f621bcb9ba92c258487
#
_entry.id   e0cc198d683a3f621bcb9ba92c258487
#
_cell.length_a   1.000
_cell.length_b   1.000
_cell.length_c   1.000
_cell.angle_alpha   90.00
_cell.angle_beta   90.00
_cell.angle_gamma   90.00
#
_symmetry.space_group_name_H-M   'P 1'
#
loop_
_entity.id
_entity.type
_entity.pdbx_description
1 polymer ?
#
loop_
_entity_poly.entity_id
_entity_poly.type
_entity_poly.pdbx_seq_one_letter_code
_entity_poly.pdbx_strand_id
1 'polypeptide(L)'
;TSSLMSIIPYWVYCSFIFIKRACQRFGLIAAAGEKAISFGVLPWPEGTASRAAQFGLSAWIKERGGIGDMEIENALERIKTFFQKHAETRFRMLDSCGQLGYAPSSPAGYVWEEDNGERIFLVEPNVFRDELCRGVNRQILREKLKELGWLARNRYGMLMETKWIRGRNKRGICFVPQRWEESEPGLLSVTRG
;
A
#
# COMPACT_ATOMS: atom_id res chain seq x y z
N THR A 1 14.70 29.59 12.50
CA THR A 1 13.33 29.13 12.19
C THR A 1 13.25 28.27 10.92
N SER A 2 14.19 27.35 10.69
CA SER A 2 14.24 26.54 9.45
C SER A 2 14.57 25.06 9.68
N SER A 3 14.24 24.49 10.84
CA SER A 3 14.69 23.12 11.18
C SER A 3 13.58 22.10 11.51
N LEU A 4 12.31 22.42 11.32
CA LEU A 4 11.19 21.50 11.63
C LEU A 4 10.52 20.88 10.37
N MET A 5 10.95 21.24 9.16
CA MET A 5 10.38 20.69 7.91
C MET A 5 11.01 19.37 7.44
N SER A 6 12.02 18.86 8.14
CA SER A 6 12.80 17.69 7.70
C SER A 6 12.39 16.36 8.33
N ILE A 7 11.34 16.32 9.16
CA ILE A 7 10.96 15.10 9.92
C ILE A 7 9.57 14.57 9.55
N ILE A 8 8.86 15.23 8.64
CA ILE A 8 7.56 14.69 8.18
C ILE A 8 7.83 13.70 7.05
N PRO A 9 7.60 12.41 7.25
CA PRO A 9 7.83 11.40 6.20
C PRO A 9 6.97 11.73 4.97
N TYR A 10 7.52 11.55 3.79
CA TYR A 10 6.89 11.85 2.49
C TYR A 10 5.51 11.18 2.27
N TRP A 11 5.20 10.13 3.04
CA TRP A 11 3.92 9.44 3.02
C TRP A 11 2.76 10.24 3.62
N VAL A 12 3.04 11.11 4.58
CA VAL A 12 2.06 12.08 5.11
C VAL A 12 1.64 13.05 3.98
N TYR A 13 2.52 13.30 3.00
CA TYR A 13 2.28 14.26 1.92
C TYR A 13 1.25 13.79 0.88
N CYS A 14 1.17 12.51 0.55
CA CYS A 14 0.24 12.02 -0.49
C CYS A 14 -1.17 11.75 0.02
N SER A 15 -1.31 11.16 1.21
CA SER A 15 -2.60 11.12 1.92
C SER A 15 -3.11 12.55 2.21
N PHE A 16 -2.18 13.49 2.43
CA PHE A 16 -2.46 14.90 2.63
C PHE A 16 -3.13 15.58 1.42
N ILE A 17 -2.87 15.16 0.19
CA ILE A 17 -3.46 15.81 -1.01
C ILE A 17 -4.96 15.51 -1.10
N PHE A 18 -5.39 14.27 -0.88
CA PHE A 18 -6.82 13.91 -0.92
C PHE A 18 -7.56 14.50 0.28
N ILE A 19 -6.99 14.43 1.47
CA ILE A 19 -7.53 15.06 2.66
C ILE A 19 -7.55 16.58 2.53
N LYS A 20 -6.47 17.17 1.99
CA LYS A 20 -6.43 18.60 1.71
C LYS A 20 -7.59 19.05 0.82
N ARG A 21 -7.90 18.29 -0.25
CA ARG A 21 -9.05 18.59 -1.12
C ARG A 21 -10.38 18.44 -0.39
N ALA A 22 -10.54 17.40 0.43
CA ALA A 22 -11.74 17.25 1.26
C ALA A 22 -11.85 18.37 2.28
N CYS A 23 -10.80 18.67 3.03
CA CYS A 23 -10.74 19.79 3.97
C CYS A 23 -11.07 21.13 3.30
N GLN A 24 -10.56 21.37 2.08
CA GLN A 24 -10.88 22.59 1.33
C GLN A 24 -12.37 22.67 0.98
N ARG A 25 -13.00 21.57 0.57
CA ARG A 25 -14.43 21.53 0.25
C ARG A 25 -15.30 21.73 1.50
N PHE A 26 -15.01 20.99 2.56
CA PHE A 26 -15.73 21.16 3.83
C PHE A 26 -15.50 22.55 4.44
N GLY A 27 -14.29 23.10 4.32
CA GLY A 27 -13.96 24.47 4.73
C GLY A 27 -14.75 25.52 3.96
N LEU A 28 -14.90 25.34 2.63
CA LEU A 28 -15.72 26.23 1.80
C LEU A 28 -17.20 26.16 2.19
N ILE A 29 -17.74 24.99 2.46
CA ILE A 29 -19.12 24.80 2.94
C ILE A 29 -19.32 25.48 4.29
N ALA A 30 -18.37 25.30 5.22
CA ALA A 30 -18.40 25.97 6.51
C ALA A 30 -18.41 27.49 6.35
N ALA A 31 -17.49 28.05 5.57
CA ALA A 31 -17.37 29.48 5.36
C ALA A 31 -18.63 30.09 4.70
N ALA A 32 -19.20 29.40 3.69
CA ALA A 32 -20.44 29.83 3.05
C ALA A 32 -21.62 29.80 4.02
N GLY A 33 -21.71 28.76 4.86
CA GLY A 33 -22.77 28.64 5.88
C GLY A 33 -22.68 29.71 6.96
N GLU A 34 -21.47 29.97 7.51
CA GLU A 34 -21.27 31.04 8.49
C GLU A 34 -21.61 32.42 7.89
N LYS A 35 -21.28 32.64 6.63
CA LYS A 35 -21.62 33.87 5.93
C LYS A 35 -23.14 34.04 5.77
N ALA A 36 -23.85 32.97 5.44
CA ALA A 36 -25.31 32.97 5.36
C ALA A 36 -25.96 33.23 6.71
N ILE A 37 -25.39 32.73 7.81
CA ILE A 37 -25.80 33.00 9.18
C ILE A 37 -25.56 34.48 9.48
N SER A 38 -24.40 35.03 9.20
CA SER A 38 -24.05 36.44 9.48
C SER A 38 -24.94 37.43 8.71
N PHE A 39 -25.47 37.04 7.56
CA PHE A 39 -26.41 37.83 6.76
C PHE A 39 -27.88 37.61 7.14
N GLY A 40 -28.17 36.79 8.15
CA GLY A 40 -29.53 36.48 8.57
C GLY A 40 -30.32 35.63 7.57
N VAL A 41 -29.68 35.04 6.58
CA VAL A 41 -30.28 34.11 5.60
C VAL A 41 -30.62 32.77 6.26
N LEU A 42 -29.74 32.31 7.17
CA LEU A 42 -29.96 31.10 7.96
C LEU A 42 -30.22 31.48 9.42
N PRO A 43 -31.34 31.01 10.04
CA PRO A 43 -31.68 31.31 11.42
C PRO A 43 -30.93 30.43 12.42
N TRP A 44 -29.67 30.15 12.17
CA TRP A 44 -28.84 29.29 13.01
C TRP A 44 -27.87 30.15 13.88
N PRO A 45 -27.48 29.64 15.05
CA PRO A 45 -26.43 30.29 15.87
C PRO A 45 -25.08 30.25 15.13
N GLU A 46 -24.26 31.26 15.36
CA GLU A 46 -22.88 31.31 14.87
C GLU A 46 -22.07 30.05 15.23
N GLY A 47 -21.21 29.60 14.34
CA GLY A 47 -20.40 28.39 14.49
C GLY A 47 -21.15 27.10 14.19
N THR A 48 -22.45 27.12 13.86
CA THR A 48 -23.24 25.91 13.56
C THR A 48 -22.79 25.28 12.27
N ALA A 49 -22.57 26.05 11.20
CA ALA A 49 -22.10 25.56 9.92
C ALA A 49 -20.68 24.96 10.02
N SER A 50 -19.81 25.62 10.79
CA SER A 50 -18.46 25.12 11.05
C SER A 50 -18.45 23.78 11.78
N ARG A 51 -19.28 23.63 12.84
CA ARG A 51 -19.42 22.35 13.55
C ARG A 51 -19.99 21.25 12.67
N ALA A 52 -21.00 21.56 11.87
CA ALA A 52 -21.60 20.60 10.94
C ALA A 52 -20.57 20.13 9.89
N ALA A 53 -19.80 21.05 9.31
CA ALA A 53 -18.76 20.71 8.33
C ALA A 53 -17.63 19.86 8.98
N GLN A 54 -17.22 20.17 10.20
CA GLN A 54 -16.24 19.39 10.95
C GLN A 54 -16.75 17.98 11.26
N PHE A 55 -18.01 17.85 11.67
CA PHE A 55 -18.66 16.56 11.88
C PHE A 55 -18.70 15.75 10.57
N GLY A 56 -19.14 16.35 9.46
CA GLY A 56 -19.20 15.72 8.16
C GLY A 56 -17.82 15.27 7.65
N LEU A 57 -16.79 16.10 7.82
CA LEU A 57 -15.41 15.73 7.48
C LEU A 57 -14.93 14.54 8.33
N SER A 58 -15.20 14.56 9.63
CA SER A 58 -14.80 13.49 10.54
C SER A 58 -15.51 12.17 10.21
N ALA A 59 -16.82 12.23 9.90
CA ALA A 59 -17.60 11.08 9.47
C ALA A 59 -17.08 10.51 8.14
N TRP A 60 -16.78 11.38 7.17
CA TRP A 60 -16.22 11.01 5.88
C TRP A 60 -14.85 10.32 6.01
N ILE A 61 -13.96 10.85 6.88
CA ILE A 61 -12.66 10.21 7.17
C ILE A 61 -12.87 8.82 7.79
N LYS A 62 -13.80 8.71 8.73
CA LYS A 62 -14.09 7.45 9.44
C LYS A 62 -14.69 6.39 8.50
N GLU A 63 -15.65 6.78 7.65
CA GLU A 63 -16.32 5.89 6.69
C GLU A 63 -15.35 5.38 5.62
N ARG A 64 -14.34 6.18 5.29
CA ARG A 64 -13.27 5.81 4.35
C ARG A 64 -12.22 4.86 4.96
N GLY A 65 -12.37 4.44 6.23
CA GLY A 65 -11.40 3.54 6.90
C GLY A 65 -10.13 4.25 7.38
N GLY A 66 -10.21 5.59 7.55
CA GLY A 66 -9.04 6.36 7.95
C GLY A 66 -8.28 6.99 6.78
N ILE A 67 -7.12 7.55 7.07
CA ILE A 67 -6.28 8.27 6.10
C ILE A 67 -5.42 7.26 5.33
N GLY A 68 -5.97 6.65 4.26
CA GLY A 68 -5.20 5.80 3.34
C GLY A 68 -5.31 4.30 3.56
N ASP A 69 -6.07 3.82 4.55
CA ASP A 69 -6.14 2.39 4.87
C ASP A 69 -6.84 1.60 3.74
N MET A 70 -7.94 2.08 3.18
CA MET A 70 -8.63 1.39 2.08
C MET A 70 -7.80 1.28 0.80
N GLU A 71 -7.03 2.30 0.44
CA GLU A 71 -6.14 2.24 -0.72
C GLU A 71 -5.03 1.21 -0.51
N ILE A 72 -4.52 1.10 0.72
CA ILE A 72 -3.50 0.10 1.08
C ILE A 72 -4.12 -1.29 1.06
N GLU A 73 -5.28 -1.51 1.67
CA GLU A 73 -5.99 -2.79 1.65
C GLU A 73 -6.28 -3.27 0.22
N ASN A 74 -6.79 -2.37 -0.63
CA ASN A 74 -7.01 -2.67 -2.04
C ASN A 74 -5.71 -3.00 -2.78
N ALA A 75 -4.59 -2.39 -2.41
CA ALA A 75 -3.30 -2.70 -2.99
C ALA A 75 -2.77 -4.06 -2.51
N LEU A 76 -2.95 -4.41 -1.23
CA LEU A 76 -2.60 -5.71 -0.69
C LEU A 76 -3.40 -6.84 -1.36
N GLU A 77 -4.71 -6.65 -1.54
CA GLU A 77 -5.57 -7.60 -2.23
C GLU A 77 -5.18 -7.74 -3.71
N ARG A 78 -4.82 -6.65 -4.36
CA ARG A 78 -4.28 -6.66 -5.73
C ARG A 78 -2.98 -7.45 -5.82
N ILE A 79 -2.09 -7.31 -4.84
CA ILE A 79 -0.84 -8.09 -4.76
C ILE A 79 -1.15 -9.58 -4.63
N LYS A 80 -2.03 -9.99 -3.71
CA LYS A 80 -2.46 -11.39 -3.55
C LYS A 80 -3.00 -11.93 -4.88
N THR A 81 -3.95 -11.22 -5.48
CA THR A 81 -4.56 -11.59 -6.77
C THR A 81 -3.53 -11.68 -7.90
N PHE A 82 -2.55 -10.78 -7.93
CA PHE A 82 -1.49 -10.81 -8.93
C PHE A 82 -0.66 -12.10 -8.83
N PHE A 83 -0.25 -12.48 -7.64
CA PHE A 83 0.51 -13.71 -7.46
C PHE A 83 -0.34 -14.97 -7.72
N GLN A 84 -1.60 -15.01 -7.29
CA GLN A 84 -2.51 -16.11 -7.59
C GLN A 84 -2.64 -16.36 -9.10
N LYS A 85 -2.70 -15.30 -9.91
CA LYS A 85 -2.85 -15.38 -11.36
C LYS A 85 -1.52 -15.61 -12.12
N HIS A 86 -0.42 -15.09 -11.59
CA HIS A 86 0.79 -14.91 -12.38
C HIS A 86 2.04 -15.57 -11.80
N ALA A 87 2.00 -16.17 -10.61
CA ALA A 87 3.17 -16.80 -10.00
C ALA A 87 3.83 -17.86 -10.89
N GLU A 88 3.01 -18.67 -11.57
CA GLU A 88 3.51 -19.76 -12.41
C GLU A 88 3.72 -19.33 -13.89
N THR A 89 3.15 -18.19 -14.32
CA THR A 89 3.12 -17.83 -15.74
C THR A 89 4.03 -16.66 -16.11
N ARG A 90 4.34 -15.76 -15.17
CA ARG A 90 5.11 -14.54 -15.46
C ARG A 90 6.46 -14.46 -14.75
N PHE A 91 6.82 -15.46 -13.94
CA PHE A 91 8.11 -15.48 -13.26
C PHE A 91 9.03 -16.52 -13.88
N ARG A 92 10.30 -16.14 -14.07
CA ARG A 92 11.32 -17.08 -14.54
C ARG A 92 11.90 -17.84 -13.38
N MET A 93 11.77 -19.15 -13.40
CA MET A 93 12.37 -20.01 -12.39
C MET A 93 13.90 -19.95 -12.50
N LEU A 94 14.55 -19.81 -11.35
CA LEU A 94 15.98 -20.00 -11.16
C LEU A 94 16.17 -21.34 -10.48
N ASP A 95 16.93 -22.23 -11.08
CA ASP A 95 17.35 -23.46 -10.43
C ASP A 95 18.45 -23.20 -9.40
N SER A 96 18.82 -24.23 -8.64
CA SER A 96 19.89 -24.18 -7.63
C SER A 96 21.25 -23.81 -8.22
N CYS A 97 21.45 -23.99 -9.52
CA CYS A 97 22.66 -23.61 -10.25
C CYS A 97 22.58 -22.18 -10.83
N GLY A 98 21.49 -21.46 -10.61
CA GLY A 98 21.26 -20.11 -11.16
C GLY A 98 20.94 -20.10 -12.65
N GLN A 99 20.56 -21.25 -13.25
CA GLN A 99 20.09 -21.31 -14.62
C GLN A 99 18.65 -20.84 -14.71
N LEU A 100 18.33 -20.19 -15.82
CA LEU A 100 17.00 -19.64 -16.06
C LEU A 100 16.16 -20.68 -16.83
N GLY A 101 15.01 -20.98 -16.26
CA GLY A 101 13.97 -21.72 -16.96
C GLY A 101 13.33 -20.95 -18.11
N TYR A 102 12.17 -21.41 -18.54
CA TYR A 102 11.39 -20.80 -19.64
C TYR A 102 11.23 -19.29 -19.47
N ALA A 103 11.32 -18.55 -20.56
CA ALA A 103 11.13 -17.10 -20.58
C ALA A 103 9.66 -16.78 -20.90
N PRO A 104 8.89 -16.23 -19.97
CA PRO A 104 7.53 -15.76 -20.24
C PRO A 104 7.52 -14.65 -21.30
N SER A 105 6.43 -14.52 -22.06
CA SER A 105 6.26 -13.45 -23.05
C SER A 105 6.13 -12.05 -22.37
N SER A 106 5.62 -12.00 -21.15
CA SER A 106 5.51 -10.79 -20.35
C SER A 106 6.07 -11.04 -18.95
N PRO A 107 7.41 -10.99 -18.77
CA PRO A 107 8.04 -11.33 -17.51
C PRO A 107 7.70 -10.30 -16.43
N ALA A 108 7.37 -10.78 -15.22
CA ALA A 108 7.19 -9.95 -14.04
C ALA A 108 8.43 -9.96 -13.14
N GLY A 109 9.30 -10.96 -13.31
CA GLY A 109 10.49 -11.10 -12.51
C GLY A 109 11.04 -12.51 -12.48
N TYR A 110 11.61 -12.88 -11.35
CA TYR A 110 12.30 -14.15 -11.13
C TYR A 110 11.76 -14.83 -9.88
N VAL A 111 11.80 -16.16 -9.84
CA VAL A 111 11.44 -16.96 -8.67
C VAL A 111 12.50 -18.02 -8.42
N TRP A 112 12.81 -18.28 -7.17
CA TRP A 112 13.67 -19.36 -6.73
C TRP A 112 13.19 -19.90 -5.40
N GLU A 113 13.67 -21.06 -5.04
CA GLU A 113 13.42 -21.71 -3.75
C GLU A 113 14.67 -21.59 -2.87
N GLU A 114 14.49 -21.20 -1.62
CA GLU A 114 15.55 -21.19 -0.61
C GLU A 114 15.63 -22.56 0.09
N ASP A 115 16.71 -22.80 0.81
CA ASP A 115 16.98 -24.08 1.50
C ASP A 115 15.88 -24.47 2.51
N ASN A 116 15.12 -23.50 3.00
CA ASN A 116 13.99 -23.70 3.91
C ASN A 116 12.67 -24.03 3.21
N GLY A 117 12.67 -24.19 1.88
CA GLY A 117 11.49 -24.47 1.07
C GLY A 117 10.62 -23.24 0.75
N GLU A 118 11.00 -22.03 1.19
CA GLU A 118 10.28 -20.81 0.83
C GLU A 118 10.57 -20.41 -0.63
N ARG A 119 9.53 -20.13 -1.38
CA ARG A 119 9.64 -19.57 -2.73
C ARG A 119 9.72 -18.05 -2.66
N ILE A 120 10.83 -17.48 -3.11
CA ILE A 120 11.05 -16.04 -3.15
C ILE A 120 10.83 -15.53 -4.58
N PHE A 121 9.99 -14.51 -4.70
CA PHE A 121 9.66 -13.87 -5.96
C PHE A 121 10.25 -12.47 -6.02
N LEU A 122 11.24 -12.25 -6.87
CA LEU A 122 11.76 -10.92 -7.17
C LEU A 122 10.92 -10.28 -8.26
N VAL A 123 10.11 -9.30 -7.89
CA VAL A 123 9.28 -8.50 -8.80
C VAL A 123 10.12 -7.36 -9.35
N GLU A 124 10.12 -7.17 -10.67
CA GLU A 124 10.84 -6.06 -11.31
C GLU A 124 10.26 -4.70 -10.91
N PRO A 125 11.10 -3.64 -10.81
CA PRO A 125 10.67 -2.33 -10.32
C PRO A 125 9.52 -1.71 -11.13
N ASN A 126 9.50 -1.95 -12.45
CA ASN A 126 8.43 -1.44 -13.33
C ASN A 126 7.10 -2.12 -13.03
N VAL A 127 7.09 -3.46 -12.91
CA VAL A 127 5.88 -4.24 -12.58
C VAL A 127 5.35 -3.83 -11.20
N PHE A 128 6.24 -3.68 -10.22
CA PHE A 128 5.83 -3.21 -8.89
C PHE A 128 5.19 -1.82 -8.95
N ARG A 129 5.79 -0.88 -9.70
CA ARG A 129 5.30 0.49 -9.84
C ARG A 129 3.97 0.57 -10.59
N ASP A 130 3.88 -0.11 -11.72
CA ASP A 130 2.82 0.12 -12.70
C ASP A 130 1.61 -0.80 -12.50
N GLU A 131 1.84 -2.01 -11.96
CA GLU A 131 0.78 -2.99 -11.72
C GLU A 131 0.37 -3.08 -10.24
N LEU A 132 1.33 -3.18 -9.31
CA LEU A 132 1.05 -3.44 -7.90
C LEU A 132 0.77 -2.16 -7.09
N CYS A 133 1.55 -1.08 -7.33
CA CYS A 133 1.37 0.20 -6.62
C CYS A 133 0.36 1.15 -7.26
N ARG A 134 -0.41 0.70 -8.24
CA ARG A 134 -1.32 1.59 -8.98
C ARG A 134 -2.31 2.28 -8.02
N GLY A 135 -2.25 3.61 -7.97
CA GLY A 135 -3.12 4.43 -7.13
C GLY A 135 -2.68 4.57 -5.66
N VAL A 136 -1.56 3.96 -5.27
CA VAL A 136 -1.01 4.04 -3.90
C VAL A 136 0.43 4.54 -3.91
N ASN A 137 0.81 5.25 -2.84
CA ASN A 137 2.20 5.63 -2.66
C ASN A 137 3.07 4.40 -2.42
N ARG A 138 4.10 4.22 -3.26
CA ARG A 138 5.02 3.06 -3.21
C ARG A 138 5.72 2.90 -1.87
N GLN A 139 6.08 3.99 -1.23
CA GLN A 139 6.81 3.96 0.03
C GLN A 139 5.92 3.49 1.17
N ILE A 140 4.67 3.99 1.21
CA ILE A 140 3.67 3.58 2.20
C ILE A 140 3.36 2.09 2.05
N LEU A 141 3.06 1.66 0.83
CA LEU A 141 2.78 0.25 0.56
C LEU A 141 3.96 -0.63 0.95
N ARG A 142 5.19 -0.20 0.65
CA ARG A 142 6.40 -0.93 1.00
C ARG A 142 6.61 -1.04 2.52
N GLU A 143 6.37 0.04 3.28
CA GLU A 143 6.43 -0.02 4.75
C GLU A 143 5.37 -0.97 5.29
N LYS A 144 4.15 -0.93 4.76
CA LYS A 144 3.09 -1.86 5.15
C LYS A 144 3.44 -3.32 4.86
N LEU A 145 4.01 -3.60 3.68
CA LEU A 145 4.49 -4.93 3.31
C LEU A 145 5.62 -5.43 4.23
N LYS A 146 6.49 -4.52 4.71
CA LYS A 146 7.51 -4.83 5.73
C LYS A 146 6.90 -5.20 7.07
N GLU A 147 5.92 -4.42 7.54
CA GLU A 147 5.20 -4.66 8.79
C GLU A 147 4.49 -6.02 8.77
N LEU A 148 3.85 -6.35 7.65
CA LEU A 148 3.16 -7.61 7.45
C LEU A 148 4.11 -8.82 7.24
N GLY A 149 5.42 -8.57 7.11
CA GLY A 149 6.39 -9.65 6.89
C GLY A 149 6.34 -10.29 5.49
N TRP A 150 5.65 -9.69 4.52
CA TRP A 150 5.49 -10.23 3.16
C TRP A 150 6.75 -10.14 2.30
N LEU A 151 7.72 -9.34 2.74
CA LEU A 151 8.97 -9.16 2.02
C LEU A 151 10.07 -10.08 2.56
N ALA A 152 10.83 -10.66 1.64
CA ALA A 152 11.96 -11.51 1.98
C ALA A 152 13.07 -10.70 2.70
N ARG A 153 13.68 -11.34 3.68
CA ARG A 153 14.83 -10.80 4.41
C ARG A 153 16.03 -11.72 4.21
N ASN A 154 17.20 -11.13 4.12
CA ASN A 154 18.45 -11.90 4.09
C ASN A 154 18.80 -12.43 5.50
N ARG A 155 19.85 -13.25 5.58
CA ARG A 155 20.36 -13.82 6.86
C ARG A 155 20.71 -12.78 7.94
N TYR A 156 20.85 -11.51 7.56
CA TYR A 156 21.12 -10.39 8.49
C TYR A 156 19.85 -9.60 8.84
N GLY A 157 18.67 -10.07 8.46
CA GLY A 157 17.38 -9.41 8.71
C GLY A 157 17.07 -8.22 7.80
N MET A 158 17.96 -7.88 6.86
CA MET A 158 17.74 -6.80 5.90
C MET A 158 16.85 -7.27 4.73
N LEU A 159 16.05 -6.36 4.18
CA LEU A 159 15.22 -6.66 3.02
C LEU A 159 16.07 -7.08 1.81
N MET A 160 15.62 -8.13 1.15
CA MET A 160 16.21 -8.57 -0.11
C MET A 160 15.66 -7.70 -1.25
N GLU A 161 16.53 -6.97 -1.91
CA GLU A 161 16.19 -6.10 -3.04
C GLU A 161 16.95 -6.46 -4.32
N THR A 162 17.85 -7.41 -4.23
CA THR A 162 18.72 -7.80 -5.31
C THR A 162 18.98 -9.29 -5.31
N LYS A 163 19.13 -9.87 -6.49
CA LYS A 163 19.62 -11.24 -6.70
C LYS A 163 20.65 -11.23 -7.82
N TRP A 164 21.76 -11.94 -7.60
CA TRP A 164 22.77 -12.16 -8.63
C TRP A 164 22.28 -13.23 -9.60
N ILE A 165 22.11 -12.88 -10.88
CA ILE A 165 21.57 -13.76 -11.92
C ILE A 165 22.43 -13.61 -13.18
N ARG A 166 23.05 -14.69 -13.62
CA ARG A 166 23.88 -14.73 -14.84
C ARG A 166 24.90 -13.57 -14.93
N GLY A 167 25.68 -13.40 -13.90
CA GLY A 167 26.74 -12.36 -13.89
C GLY A 167 26.23 -10.93 -13.75
N ARG A 168 24.93 -10.72 -13.48
CA ARG A 168 24.33 -9.39 -13.28
C ARG A 168 23.52 -9.33 -12.01
N ASN A 169 23.58 -8.20 -11.33
CA ASN A 169 22.75 -7.96 -10.16
C ASN A 169 21.37 -7.44 -10.64
N LYS A 170 20.33 -8.23 -10.41
CA LYS A 170 18.95 -7.85 -10.71
C LYS A 170 18.34 -7.20 -9.48
N ARG A 171 17.76 -6.02 -9.67
CA ARG A 171 17.06 -5.28 -8.61
C ARG A 171 15.56 -5.49 -8.70
N GLY A 172 14.89 -5.52 -7.54
CA GLY A 172 13.45 -5.63 -7.45
C GLY A 172 13.00 -5.69 -6.00
N ILE A 173 11.75 -6.05 -5.79
CA ILE A 173 11.20 -6.29 -4.47
C ILE A 173 10.94 -7.78 -4.33
N CYS A 174 11.50 -8.39 -3.29
CA CYS A 174 11.42 -9.82 -3.06
C CYS A 174 10.24 -10.13 -2.13
N PHE A 175 9.25 -10.85 -2.64
CA PHE A 175 8.06 -11.30 -1.92
C PHE A 175 8.15 -12.76 -1.51
N VAL A 176 7.52 -13.11 -0.38
CA VAL A 176 7.33 -14.48 0.10
C VAL A 176 5.82 -14.75 0.27
N PRO A 177 5.14 -15.22 -0.80
CA PRO A 177 3.68 -15.41 -0.77
C PRO A 177 3.18 -16.35 0.33
N GLN A 178 3.95 -17.36 0.71
CA GLN A 178 3.57 -18.32 1.76
C GLN A 178 3.27 -17.65 3.11
N ARG A 179 3.87 -16.48 3.39
CA ARG A 179 3.67 -15.74 4.66
C ARG A 179 2.37 -14.95 4.73
N TRP A 180 1.60 -14.87 3.63
CA TRP A 180 0.33 -14.12 3.63
C TRP A 180 -0.78 -14.84 4.39
N GLU A 181 -0.78 -16.17 4.32
CA GLU A 181 -1.75 -17.00 5.01
C GLU A 181 -1.55 -16.98 6.53
N GLU A 182 -0.29 -16.83 6.98
CA GLU A 182 0.06 -16.72 8.39
C GLU A 182 -0.32 -15.37 9.00
N SER A 183 -0.53 -14.34 8.18
CA SER A 183 -0.80 -12.96 8.61
C SER A 183 -2.28 -12.65 8.80
N GLU A 184 -3.19 -13.59 8.55
CA GLU A 184 -4.61 -13.44 8.83
C GLU A 184 -4.93 -14.00 10.24
N PRO A 185 -5.08 -13.16 11.26
CA PRO A 185 -5.53 -13.64 12.55
C PRO A 185 -7.01 -13.99 12.47
N GLY A 186 -7.31 -15.28 12.27
CA GLY A 186 -8.50 -15.90 12.79
C GLY A 186 -9.84 -15.54 12.16
N LEU A 187 -10.14 -16.03 10.95
CA LEU A 187 -11.53 -16.15 10.47
C LEU A 187 -11.94 -17.60 10.17
N LEU A 188 -11.34 -18.58 10.81
CA LEU A 188 -11.74 -19.98 10.67
C LEU A 188 -11.81 -20.69 12.02
N SER A 189 -12.79 -20.32 12.86
CA SER A 189 -13.31 -21.22 13.87
C SER A 189 -14.77 -20.91 14.22
N VAL A 190 -15.63 -20.84 13.22
CA VAL A 190 -17.04 -21.14 13.43
C VAL A 190 -17.37 -22.31 12.53
N THR A 191 -17.15 -23.50 13.07
CA THR A 191 -17.58 -24.70 12.41
C THR A 191 -18.27 -25.60 13.36
N ARG A 192 -19.46 -25.93 12.94
CA ARG A 192 -20.16 -27.19 13.13
C ARG A 192 -20.18 -27.74 14.56
N GLY A 193 -21.19 -27.42 15.29
CA GLY A 193 -21.90 -28.24 16.22
C GLY A 193 -23.26 -28.55 15.62
#